data_88433ed54e2fff90a57a72596c03400e
#
_entry.id   88433ed54e2fff90a57a72596c03400e
#
_cell.length_a   1.000
_cell.length_b   1.000
_cell.length_c   1.000
_cell.angle_alpha   90.00
_cell.angle_beta   90.00
_cell.angle_gamma   90.00
#
_symmetry.space_group_name_H-M   'P 1'
#
loop_
_entity.id
_entity.type
_entity.pdbx_description
1 polymer ?
#
loop_
_entity_poly.entity_id
_entity_poly.type
_entity_poly.pdbx_seq_one_letter_code
_entity_poly.pdbx_strand_id
1 'polypeptide(L)'
;MSQRRSMALLASAGLLVAPGVRAQQDNDYKLGPDSQYDASVPHGSVSKHAFVAGPKSVFPGTVRDYWVYVPRQHDGGKPAALMVFQDGGGYVSTNGSWRVPIVFDNLIAKGEMPATVGVFVNPGVLPSLHGTNALPRFNRSLEYDGLGEDYARFLADEFLPEALGQAKATVSADPNLRAIAGASSGAIAAFTAAWERPDQFRRVFSTIGTYVGLRGGNGYPILVRKFEPRPLRVFLQDGYNDQNIYGGNWWIANQDMYSALAWAGYEVRKEWGSGGHDSKQAGSVFPDAMRWLWKDWSSGVKAGLNPKSPLGDVLIPGEDWQLLGQGYQLPGGLCANARGEVFFADMKQNRVYRIAPDGSVGSMRAESSGAQSLAVAPDGSIVATQPDQRRIVQYTGKDAEKFLATDSGAKDLVVANSGAIYFTDPMNHAVKMLDAKGKVTVLDTEVEFPSGLCLTPDQSLLLVSDLVGQLVYSFQIQLDGTLANRQRYFHLHLPDDPRGSGADGVCVDTMGRLYVATSLGVQFCDQAGRVNGIISKPEPGVWATDVCLGGRNLDELYLTAGDKVWRRKTKAKGALPFQTPSLPPAPRL
;
A
#
# COMPACT_ATOMS: atom_id res chain seq x y z
N MET A 1 -61.78 -54.41 -23.27
CA MET A 1 -61.07 -55.67 -23.48
C MET A 1 -59.62 -55.37 -23.62
N SER A 2 -58.82 -56.10 -22.90
CA SER A 2 -57.34 -56.28 -22.92
C SER A 2 -56.46 -55.21 -22.29
N GLN A 3 -56.15 -55.51 -21.06
CA GLN A 3 -55.00 -54.96 -20.32
C GLN A 3 -53.67 -55.50 -20.90
N ARG A 4 -52.69 -54.63 -21.03
CA ARG A 4 -51.28 -55.09 -21.05
C ARG A 4 -50.52 -54.37 -19.92
N ARG A 5 -50.07 -55.13 -18.95
CA ARG A 5 -49.13 -54.79 -17.90
C ARG A 5 -47.74 -54.68 -18.50
N SER A 6 -47.05 -53.59 -18.26
CA SER A 6 -45.60 -53.49 -18.49
C SER A 6 -44.93 -53.50 -17.15
N MET A 7 -44.07 -54.50 -16.92
CA MET A 7 -43.17 -54.62 -15.78
C MET A 7 -42.05 -53.57 -15.90
N ALA A 8 -41.91 -52.75 -14.91
CA ALA A 8 -40.72 -51.88 -14.74
C ALA A 8 -39.63 -52.69 -14.02
N LEU A 9 -38.48 -52.88 -14.68
CA LEU A 9 -37.26 -53.33 -14.05
C LEU A 9 -36.66 -52.18 -13.23
N LEU A 10 -36.59 -52.35 -11.92
CA LEU A 10 -35.75 -51.53 -11.02
C LEU A 10 -34.29 -51.97 -11.18
N ALA A 11 -33.49 -51.15 -11.83
CA ALA A 11 -32.02 -51.29 -11.77
C ALA A 11 -31.53 -50.63 -10.50
N SER A 12 -31.08 -51.41 -9.52
CA SER A 12 -30.37 -50.93 -8.33
C SER A 12 -29.00 -50.43 -8.73
N ALA A 13 -28.82 -49.12 -8.86
CA ALA A 13 -27.51 -48.50 -8.93
C ALA A 13 -26.88 -48.54 -7.53
N GLY A 14 -25.92 -49.47 -7.34
CA GLY A 14 -25.07 -49.45 -6.16
C GLY A 14 -24.21 -48.19 -6.14
N LEU A 15 -24.45 -47.31 -5.18
CA LEU A 15 -23.52 -46.24 -4.87
C LEU A 15 -22.20 -46.87 -4.38
N LEU A 16 -21.17 -46.84 -5.20
CA LEU A 16 -19.80 -47.01 -4.75
C LEU A 16 -19.44 -45.78 -3.91
N VAL A 17 -19.58 -45.93 -2.58
CA VAL A 17 -19.02 -44.97 -1.64
C VAL A 17 -17.50 -45.10 -1.73
N ALA A 18 -16.85 -44.11 -2.35
CA ALA A 18 -15.42 -43.96 -2.28
C ALA A 18 -14.98 -43.94 -0.79
N PRO A 19 -13.88 -44.59 -0.43
CA PRO A 19 -13.41 -44.55 0.96
C PRO A 19 -13.18 -43.10 1.34
N GLY A 20 -13.99 -42.62 2.28
CA GLY A 20 -13.88 -41.26 2.81
C GLY A 20 -12.46 -41.06 3.33
N VAL A 21 -11.80 -40.05 2.86
CA VAL A 21 -10.60 -39.51 3.50
C VAL A 21 -11.02 -39.25 4.95
N ARG A 22 -10.54 -40.06 5.88
CA ARG A 22 -10.74 -39.79 7.31
C ARG A 22 -10.20 -38.42 7.57
N ALA A 23 -11.05 -37.49 8.01
CA ALA A 23 -10.61 -36.23 8.56
C ALA A 23 -9.58 -36.56 9.66
N GLN A 24 -8.37 -36.08 9.48
CA GLN A 24 -7.30 -36.20 10.45
C GLN A 24 -7.81 -35.52 11.72
N GLN A 25 -7.85 -36.25 12.85
CA GLN A 25 -8.40 -35.68 14.07
C GLN A 25 -7.37 -34.73 14.72
N ASP A 26 -7.84 -33.73 15.45
CA ASP A 26 -7.08 -32.70 16.18
C ASP A 26 -5.94 -33.24 17.08
N ASN A 27 -5.93 -34.54 17.36
CA ASN A 27 -4.92 -35.23 18.16
C ASN A 27 -3.61 -35.53 17.42
N ASP A 28 -3.51 -35.28 16.14
CA ASP A 28 -2.33 -35.64 15.33
C ASP A 28 -1.21 -34.58 15.36
N TYR A 29 -1.49 -33.36 15.86
CA TYR A 29 -0.50 -32.29 15.96
C TYR A 29 0.29 -32.34 17.26
N LYS A 30 1.33 -33.18 17.27
CA LYS A 30 2.24 -33.35 18.43
C LYS A 30 3.46 -32.42 18.25
N LEU A 31 3.88 -31.83 19.37
CA LEU A 31 5.09 -31.03 19.41
C LEU A 31 6.33 -31.94 19.29
N GLY A 32 7.17 -31.63 18.30
CA GLY A 32 8.43 -32.30 18.04
C GLY A 32 9.53 -32.01 19.07
N PRO A 33 10.73 -32.61 18.89
CA PRO A 33 11.85 -32.46 19.84
C PRO A 33 12.27 -30.98 20.03
N ASP A 34 12.24 -30.19 18.98
CA ASP A 34 12.63 -28.78 19.04
C ASP A 34 11.71 -27.90 19.89
N SER A 35 10.51 -28.38 20.18
CA SER A 35 9.55 -27.74 21.10
C SER A 35 9.62 -28.32 22.52
N GLN A 36 10.57 -29.19 22.84
CA GLN A 36 10.80 -29.74 24.17
C GLN A 36 12.02 -29.07 24.81
N TYR A 37 11.94 -28.91 26.14
CA TYR A 37 13.08 -28.38 26.91
C TYR A 37 14.27 -29.34 26.84
N ASP A 38 15.43 -28.83 26.49
CA ASP A 38 16.70 -29.58 26.43
C ASP A 38 17.71 -28.92 27.37
N ALA A 39 18.01 -29.55 28.48
CA ALA A 39 18.95 -29.03 29.48
C ALA A 39 20.41 -28.86 28.97
N SER A 40 20.74 -29.44 27.81
CA SER A 40 22.08 -29.38 27.23
C SER A 40 22.32 -28.11 26.42
N VAL A 41 21.27 -27.33 26.06
CA VAL A 41 21.41 -26.11 25.30
C VAL A 41 21.44 -24.85 26.19
N PRO A 42 22.10 -23.76 25.76
CA PRO A 42 22.03 -22.49 26.48
C PRO A 42 20.63 -21.89 26.48
N HIS A 43 20.09 -21.55 27.65
CA HIS A 43 18.77 -20.97 27.79
C HIS A 43 18.79 -19.45 27.90
N GLY A 44 17.91 -18.79 27.16
CA GLY A 44 17.63 -17.38 27.27
C GLY A 44 16.81 -17.03 28.51
N SER A 45 16.60 -15.75 28.73
CA SER A 45 15.78 -15.23 29.83
C SER A 45 14.55 -14.52 29.32
N VAL A 46 13.43 -14.64 30.04
CA VAL A 46 12.17 -13.93 29.74
C VAL A 46 11.89 -12.96 30.87
N SER A 47 11.64 -11.70 30.56
CA SER A 47 11.17 -10.67 31.49
C SER A 47 9.78 -10.18 31.10
N LYS A 48 8.92 -9.93 32.12
CA LYS A 48 7.57 -9.38 31.93
C LYS A 48 7.55 -7.91 32.29
N HIS A 49 6.87 -7.10 31.49
CA HIS A 49 6.74 -5.66 31.63
C HIS A 49 5.31 -5.22 31.29
N ALA A 50 5.01 -3.94 31.59
CA ALA A 50 3.81 -3.25 31.14
C ALA A 50 4.19 -1.97 30.39
N PHE A 51 3.46 -1.69 29.32
CA PHE A 51 3.58 -0.43 28.56
C PHE A 51 2.32 0.40 28.78
N VAL A 52 2.50 1.70 29.04
CA VAL A 52 1.40 2.68 29.20
C VAL A 52 1.57 3.74 28.12
N ALA A 53 0.65 3.77 27.18
CA ALA A 53 0.68 4.71 26.07
C ALA A 53 0.40 6.15 26.55
N GLY A 54 1.29 7.08 26.24
CA GLY A 54 1.16 8.49 26.55
C GLY A 54 0.06 9.20 25.73
N PRO A 55 -0.24 10.46 26.03
CA PRO A 55 -1.33 11.20 25.38
C PRO A 55 -1.08 11.51 23.90
N LYS A 56 0.17 11.43 23.44
CA LYS A 56 0.56 11.66 22.03
C LYS A 56 0.77 10.36 21.26
N SER A 57 0.56 9.19 21.90
CA SER A 57 0.66 7.89 21.24
C SER A 57 -0.39 7.74 20.14
N VAL A 58 -0.13 6.87 19.19
CA VAL A 58 -1.13 6.41 18.20
C VAL A 58 -2.37 5.83 18.91
N PHE A 59 -2.17 5.12 20.04
CA PHE A 59 -3.27 4.55 20.84
C PHE A 59 -3.25 5.10 22.27
N PRO A 60 -3.61 6.39 22.48
CA PRO A 60 -3.38 7.09 23.74
C PRO A 60 -4.15 6.48 24.91
N GLY A 61 -3.50 6.41 26.08
CA GLY A 61 -4.08 5.93 27.33
C GLY A 61 -4.25 4.42 27.42
N THR A 62 -3.86 3.65 26.42
CA THR A 62 -3.91 2.18 26.48
C THR A 62 -2.80 1.62 27.36
N VAL A 63 -3.11 0.51 28.04
CA VAL A 63 -2.15 -0.28 28.82
C VAL A 63 -2.07 -1.67 28.22
N ARG A 64 -0.87 -2.25 28.20
CA ARG A 64 -0.64 -3.62 27.70
C ARG A 64 0.50 -4.31 28.40
N ASP A 65 0.35 -5.59 28.68
CA ASP A 65 1.44 -6.45 29.10
C ASP A 65 2.29 -6.86 27.90
N TYR A 66 3.60 -6.96 28.10
CA TYR A 66 4.52 -7.53 27.13
C TYR A 66 5.64 -8.30 27.82
N TRP A 67 6.28 -9.17 27.06
CA TRP A 67 7.45 -9.94 27.52
C TRP A 67 8.59 -9.75 26.53
N VAL A 68 9.81 -9.85 27.03
CA VAL A 68 11.01 -9.85 26.20
C VAL A 68 11.83 -11.08 26.53
N TYR A 69 12.07 -11.90 25.53
CA TYR A 69 13.02 -13.01 25.58
C TYR A 69 14.36 -12.54 25.01
N VAL A 70 15.43 -12.74 25.78
CA VAL A 70 16.80 -12.45 25.37
C VAL A 70 17.57 -13.76 25.33
N PRO A 71 18.10 -14.21 24.17
CA PRO A 71 18.83 -15.45 24.06
C PRO A 71 20.16 -15.39 24.81
N ARG A 72 20.62 -16.52 25.36
CA ARG A 72 21.88 -16.59 26.09
C ARG A 72 23.10 -16.18 25.26
N GLN A 73 23.02 -16.35 23.95
CA GLN A 73 24.05 -15.98 22.97
C GLN A 73 24.13 -14.45 22.71
N HIS A 74 23.19 -13.67 23.23
CA HIS A 74 23.23 -12.21 23.15
C HIS A 74 24.08 -11.66 24.29
N ASP A 75 25.31 -11.27 23.98
CA ASP A 75 26.30 -10.75 24.92
C ASP A 75 26.42 -9.22 24.95
N GLY A 76 25.53 -8.53 24.20
CA GLY A 76 25.56 -7.08 24.03
C GLY A 76 26.64 -6.55 23.08
N GLY A 77 27.56 -7.38 22.60
CA GLY A 77 28.64 -6.99 21.69
C GLY A 77 28.19 -6.88 20.23
N LYS A 78 27.22 -7.70 19.83
CA LYS A 78 26.64 -7.66 18.47
C LYS A 78 25.11 -7.55 18.54
N PRO A 79 24.48 -6.70 17.70
CA PRO A 79 23.03 -6.63 17.61
C PRO A 79 22.44 -7.98 17.21
N ALA A 80 21.41 -8.45 17.95
CA ALA A 80 20.67 -9.66 17.64
C ALA A 80 19.63 -9.42 16.56
N ALA A 81 19.09 -10.49 15.95
CA ALA A 81 17.86 -10.43 15.18
C ALA A 81 16.67 -10.14 16.12
N LEU A 82 15.57 -9.66 15.56
CA LEU A 82 14.33 -9.34 16.29
C LEU A 82 13.16 -10.16 15.74
N MET A 83 12.31 -10.69 16.63
CA MET A 83 11.01 -11.21 16.23
C MET A 83 9.92 -10.74 17.19
N VAL A 84 8.86 -10.11 16.66
CA VAL A 84 7.74 -9.55 17.42
C VAL A 84 6.51 -10.45 17.27
N PHE A 85 5.85 -10.79 18.37
CA PHE A 85 4.68 -11.68 18.42
C PHE A 85 3.46 -10.92 18.92
N GLN A 86 2.39 -10.94 18.13
CA GLN A 86 1.09 -10.37 18.48
C GLN A 86 0.30 -11.34 19.37
N ASP A 87 -0.51 -10.86 20.33
CA ASP A 87 -1.12 -11.67 21.40
C ASP A 87 -0.06 -12.42 22.22
N GLY A 88 1.00 -11.73 22.58
CA GLY A 88 2.29 -12.26 23.04
C GLY A 88 2.24 -13.25 24.20
N GLY A 89 1.28 -13.07 25.14
CA GLY A 89 1.14 -13.95 26.29
C GLY A 89 0.93 -15.42 25.93
N GLY A 90 0.31 -15.73 24.79
CA GLY A 90 0.13 -17.09 24.30
C GLY A 90 1.40 -17.76 23.81
N TYR A 91 2.37 -16.98 23.31
CA TYR A 91 3.59 -17.49 22.70
C TYR A 91 4.71 -17.77 23.72
N VAL A 92 4.73 -17.01 24.81
CA VAL A 92 5.81 -17.08 25.82
C VAL A 92 5.69 -18.28 26.78
N SER A 93 4.53 -18.91 26.83
CA SER A 93 4.28 -20.05 27.74
C SER A 93 5.13 -21.27 27.40
N THR A 94 5.78 -21.87 28.39
CA THR A 94 6.57 -23.09 28.25
C THR A 94 5.73 -24.38 28.18
N ASN A 95 4.44 -24.31 28.54
CA ASN A 95 3.49 -25.43 28.54
C ASN A 95 2.45 -25.35 27.42
N GLY A 96 2.43 -24.25 26.65
CA GLY A 96 1.49 -24.04 25.56
C GLY A 96 1.88 -24.77 24.27
N SER A 97 1.13 -24.47 23.21
CA SER A 97 1.40 -25.03 21.88
C SER A 97 2.62 -24.39 21.20
N TRP A 98 2.93 -23.13 21.50
CA TRP A 98 3.98 -22.36 20.81
C TRP A 98 5.38 -22.58 21.39
N ARG A 99 5.53 -22.45 22.70
CA ARG A 99 6.79 -22.62 23.45
C ARG A 99 7.96 -21.86 22.82
N VAL A 100 7.73 -20.63 22.35
CA VAL A 100 8.71 -19.87 21.57
C VAL A 100 10.08 -19.77 22.24
N PRO A 101 10.21 -19.46 23.56
CA PRO A 101 11.52 -19.42 24.20
C PRO A 101 12.29 -20.74 24.08
N ILE A 102 11.62 -21.88 24.25
CA ILE A 102 12.23 -23.21 24.13
C ILE A 102 12.67 -23.49 22.69
N VAL A 103 11.81 -23.20 21.71
CA VAL A 103 12.13 -23.37 20.29
C VAL A 103 13.30 -22.49 19.89
N PHE A 104 13.32 -21.26 20.37
CA PHE A 104 14.44 -20.33 20.06
C PHE A 104 15.75 -20.85 20.67
N ASP A 105 15.76 -21.26 21.94
CA ASP A 105 16.94 -21.85 22.58
C ASP A 105 17.51 -23.01 21.74
N ASN A 106 16.64 -23.93 21.34
CA ASN A 106 17.04 -25.13 20.58
C ASN A 106 17.55 -24.79 19.17
N LEU A 107 16.86 -23.93 18.43
CA LEU A 107 17.24 -23.60 17.05
C LEU A 107 18.48 -22.68 16.98
N ILE A 108 18.63 -21.74 17.91
CA ILE A 108 19.81 -20.88 18.01
C ILE A 108 21.05 -21.72 18.37
N ALA A 109 20.91 -22.66 19.33
CA ALA A 109 22.00 -23.55 19.70
C ALA A 109 22.47 -24.44 18.55
N LYS A 110 21.53 -24.85 17.65
CA LYS A 110 21.84 -25.62 16.44
C LYS A 110 22.38 -24.78 15.28
N GLY A 111 22.37 -23.44 15.39
CA GLY A 111 22.74 -22.54 14.30
C GLY A 111 21.72 -22.54 13.14
N GLU A 112 20.48 -22.93 13.39
CA GLU A 112 19.40 -23.02 12.38
C GLU A 112 18.58 -21.72 12.28
N MET A 113 18.79 -20.80 13.22
CA MET A 113 18.33 -19.42 13.18
C MET A 113 19.37 -18.49 13.86
N PRO A 114 19.40 -17.18 13.54
CA PRO A 114 20.29 -16.25 14.21
C PRO A 114 19.91 -16.08 15.68
N ALA A 115 20.85 -15.61 16.52
CA ALA A 115 20.52 -15.14 17.86
C ALA A 115 19.41 -14.07 17.75
N THR A 116 18.24 -14.35 18.27
CA THR A 116 17.01 -13.56 18.06
C THR A 116 16.38 -13.16 19.39
N VAL A 117 16.22 -11.85 19.59
CA VAL A 117 15.41 -11.30 20.69
C VAL A 117 13.93 -11.46 20.31
N GLY A 118 13.13 -12.06 21.21
CA GLY A 118 11.68 -12.17 21.06
C GLY A 118 10.95 -11.09 21.85
N VAL A 119 10.06 -10.33 21.23
CA VAL A 119 9.19 -9.37 21.89
C VAL A 119 7.74 -9.83 21.72
N PHE A 120 7.07 -10.07 22.85
CA PHE A 120 5.72 -10.64 22.91
C PHE A 120 4.77 -9.58 23.43
N VAL A 121 3.94 -8.99 22.58
CA VAL A 121 3.10 -7.84 22.92
C VAL A 121 1.63 -8.22 22.87
N ASN A 122 0.89 -7.88 23.93
CA ASN A 122 -0.57 -7.97 23.94
C ASN A 122 -1.20 -6.71 23.33
N PRO A 123 -2.44 -6.80 22.82
CA PRO A 123 -3.18 -5.62 22.37
C PRO A 123 -3.46 -4.67 23.53
N GLY A 124 -3.67 -3.41 23.21
CA GLY A 124 -3.97 -2.38 24.20
C GLY A 124 -5.35 -2.53 24.82
N VAL A 125 -5.44 -2.15 26.07
CA VAL A 125 -6.70 -2.02 26.83
C VAL A 125 -6.76 -0.61 27.37
N LEU A 126 -7.86 0.10 27.09
CA LEU A 126 -8.13 1.39 27.74
C LEU A 126 -8.89 1.12 29.05
N PRO A 127 -8.28 1.38 30.23
CA PRO A 127 -8.92 1.11 31.51
C PRO A 127 -10.23 1.87 31.68
N SER A 128 -11.19 1.26 32.36
CA SER A 128 -12.43 1.94 32.71
C SER A 128 -12.17 3.06 33.73
N LEU A 129 -12.74 4.25 33.51
CA LEU A 129 -12.74 5.34 34.49
C LEU A 129 -13.77 5.15 35.61
N HIS A 130 -14.67 4.15 35.46
CA HIS A 130 -15.72 3.82 36.44
C HIS A 130 -15.36 2.58 37.30
N GLY A 131 -14.11 2.23 37.38
CA GLY A 131 -13.60 1.08 38.13
C GLY A 131 -14.26 -0.23 37.69
N THR A 132 -14.72 -1.04 38.64
CA THR A 132 -15.38 -2.34 38.37
C THR A 132 -16.82 -2.21 37.86
N ASN A 133 -17.39 -1.01 37.84
CA ASN A 133 -18.78 -0.76 37.40
C ASN A 133 -18.91 -0.65 35.87
N ALA A 134 -17.81 -0.65 35.13
CA ALA A 134 -17.82 -0.67 33.67
C ALA A 134 -16.65 -1.50 33.14
N LEU A 135 -16.86 -2.12 31.98
CA LEU A 135 -15.80 -2.84 31.30
C LEU A 135 -14.75 -1.87 30.73
N PRO A 136 -13.48 -2.28 30.70
CA PRO A 136 -12.47 -1.56 29.92
C PRO A 136 -12.77 -1.68 28.42
N ARG A 137 -12.20 -0.82 27.62
CA ARG A 137 -12.28 -0.94 26.15
C ARG A 137 -11.08 -1.73 25.63
N PHE A 138 -11.39 -2.85 25.01
CA PHE A 138 -10.40 -3.73 24.39
C PHE A 138 -10.11 -3.27 22.97
N ASN A 139 -8.86 -2.91 22.70
CA ASN A 139 -8.46 -2.35 21.41
C ASN A 139 -8.01 -3.40 20.38
N ARG A 140 -8.06 -4.70 20.69
CA ARG A 140 -7.50 -5.73 19.82
C ARG A 140 -7.96 -5.63 18.37
N SER A 141 -9.26 -5.50 18.12
CA SER A 141 -9.76 -5.36 16.75
C SER A 141 -9.39 -4.01 16.12
N LEU A 142 -9.39 -2.93 16.91
CA LEU A 142 -8.98 -1.61 16.43
C LEU A 142 -7.51 -1.61 15.98
N GLU A 143 -6.63 -2.22 16.79
CA GLU A 143 -5.19 -2.24 16.55
C GLU A 143 -4.78 -3.28 15.50
N TYR A 144 -5.41 -4.46 15.51
CA TYR A 144 -4.95 -5.61 14.73
C TYR A 144 -5.65 -5.77 13.39
N ASP A 145 -6.95 -5.46 13.32
CA ASP A 145 -7.72 -5.63 12.09
C ASP A 145 -7.73 -4.36 11.22
N GLY A 146 -7.13 -3.25 11.67
CA GLY A 146 -6.88 -2.06 10.86
C GLY A 146 -5.86 -2.34 9.75
N LEU A 147 -6.11 -1.81 8.55
CA LEU A 147 -5.27 -2.07 7.37
C LEU A 147 -4.30 -0.94 7.04
N GLY A 148 -4.28 0.11 7.87
CA GLY A 148 -3.39 1.26 7.73
C GLY A 148 -2.07 1.11 8.50
N GLU A 149 -1.28 2.16 8.48
CA GLU A 149 0.07 2.18 9.09
C GLU A 149 0.10 2.38 10.62
N ASP A 150 -1.05 2.69 11.25
CA ASP A 150 -1.09 3.12 12.66
C ASP A 150 -0.46 2.09 13.59
N TYR A 151 -0.82 0.81 13.46
CA TYR A 151 -0.24 -0.23 14.31
C TYR A 151 1.26 -0.42 14.05
N ALA A 152 1.69 -0.31 12.79
CA ALA A 152 3.10 -0.41 12.43
C ALA A 152 3.92 0.75 13.00
N ARG A 153 3.39 1.98 12.96
CA ARG A 153 4.00 3.18 13.58
C ARG A 153 4.08 3.02 15.10
N PHE A 154 2.97 2.61 15.72
CA PHE A 154 2.97 2.34 17.16
C PHE A 154 4.07 1.35 17.54
N LEU A 155 4.18 0.23 16.83
CA LEU A 155 5.22 -0.77 17.11
C LEU A 155 6.63 -0.21 16.93
N ALA A 156 6.91 0.40 15.77
CA ALA A 156 8.26 0.77 15.38
C ALA A 156 8.76 2.03 16.09
N ASP A 157 7.91 3.02 16.25
CA ASP A 157 8.31 4.37 16.64
C ASP A 157 8.07 4.65 18.14
N GLU A 158 7.19 3.87 18.80
CA GLU A 158 6.84 4.07 20.22
C GLU A 158 7.20 2.86 21.09
N PHE A 159 6.61 1.70 20.78
CA PHE A 159 6.65 0.54 21.66
C PHE A 159 8.02 -0.18 21.68
N LEU A 160 8.57 -0.52 20.53
CA LEU A 160 9.82 -1.29 20.46
C LEU A 160 11.03 -0.56 21.04
N PRO A 161 11.22 0.77 20.83
CA PRO A 161 12.30 1.50 21.51
C PRO A 161 12.25 1.39 23.02
N GLU A 162 11.06 1.52 23.62
CA GLU A 162 10.87 1.39 25.07
C GLU A 162 11.08 -0.05 25.54
N ALA A 163 10.44 -1.02 24.87
CA ALA A 163 10.50 -2.43 25.26
C ALA A 163 11.93 -3.00 25.24
N LEU A 164 12.70 -2.66 24.20
CA LEU A 164 14.09 -3.07 24.05
C LEU A 164 15.00 -2.35 25.05
N GLY A 165 14.74 -1.06 25.32
CA GLY A 165 15.44 -0.28 26.34
C GLY A 165 15.27 -0.85 27.74
N GLN A 166 14.03 -1.23 28.12
CA GLN A 166 13.72 -1.85 29.42
C GLN A 166 14.41 -3.21 29.58
N ALA A 167 14.48 -4.00 28.51
CA ALA A 167 15.14 -5.30 28.51
C ALA A 167 16.68 -5.18 28.33
N LYS A 168 17.22 -4.00 28.08
CA LYS A 168 18.63 -3.77 27.73
C LYS A 168 19.09 -4.64 26.57
N ALA A 169 18.21 -4.89 25.60
CA ALA A 169 18.47 -5.73 24.44
C ALA A 169 18.83 -4.86 23.21
N THR A 170 19.97 -5.17 22.59
CA THR A 170 20.40 -4.49 21.35
C THR A 170 20.03 -5.36 20.15
N VAL A 171 19.22 -4.83 19.24
CA VAL A 171 18.78 -5.52 18.02
C VAL A 171 19.25 -4.80 16.76
N SER A 172 19.34 -5.55 15.67
CA SER A 172 19.74 -5.02 14.36
C SER A 172 18.68 -4.04 13.82
N ALA A 173 19.16 -2.97 13.22
CA ALA A 173 18.34 -2.05 12.43
C ALA A 173 18.05 -2.58 11.01
N ASP A 174 18.79 -3.62 10.55
CA ASP A 174 18.55 -4.25 9.24
C ASP A 174 17.18 -4.94 9.23
N PRO A 175 16.22 -4.52 8.39
CA PRO A 175 14.90 -5.12 8.32
C PRO A 175 14.92 -6.59 7.88
N ASN A 176 16.00 -7.06 7.24
CA ASN A 176 16.18 -8.48 6.92
C ASN A 176 16.43 -9.37 8.15
N LEU A 177 16.85 -8.76 9.25
CA LEU A 177 17.04 -9.41 10.55
C LEU A 177 15.87 -9.15 11.50
N ARG A 178 14.70 -8.71 10.96
CA ARG A 178 13.52 -8.40 11.76
C ARG A 178 12.31 -9.14 11.22
N ALA A 179 11.66 -9.91 12.11
CA ALA A 179 10.48 -10.72 11.81
C ALA A 179 9.30 -10.28 12.67
N ILE A 180 8.09 -10.60 12.22
CA ILE A 180 6.86 -10.33 12.93
C ILE A 180 5.90 -11.52 12.77
N ALA A 181 5.14 -11.85 13.81
CA ALA A 181 4.31 -13.05 13.88
C ALA A 181 2.97 -12.80 14.54
N GLY A 182 1.98 -13.59 14.17
CA GLY A 182 0.70 -13.61 14.83
C GLY A 182 -0.23 -14.72 14.37
N ALA A 183 -1.34 -14.86 15.10
CA ALA A 183 -2.42 -15.78 14.78
C ALA A 183 -3.75 -15.02 14.68
N SER A 184 -4.63 -15.41 13.77
CA SER A 184 -5.94 -14.79 13.60
C SER A 184 -5.84 -13.28 13.30
N SER A 185 -6.47 -12.39 14.08
CA SER A 185 -6.27 -10.94 13.97
C SER A 185 -4.80 -10.55 14.20
N GLY A 186 -4.06 -11.26 15.06
CA GLY A 186 -2.62 -11.04 15.22
C GLY A 186 -1.81 -11.34 13.95
N ALA A 187 -2.27 -12.27 13.11
CA ALA A 187 -1.62 -12.60 11.85
C ALA A 187 -1.80 -11.51 10.79
N ILE A 188 -3.01 -10.96 10.65
CA ILE A 188 -3.23 -9.83 9.74
C ILE A 188 -2.52 -8.58 10.24
N ALA A 189 -2.47 -8.33 11.57
CA ALA A 189 -1.67 -7.25 12.15
C ALA A 189 -0.19 -7.38 11.83
N ALA A 190 0.38 -8.58 11.94
CA ALA A 190 1.76 -8.87 11.58
C ALA A 190 2.03 -8.64 10.10
N PHE A 191 1.13 -9.10 9.23
CA PHE A 191 1.24 -8.86 7.79
C PHE A 191 1.12 -7.37 7.45
N THR A 192 0.11 -6.67 8.00
CA THR A 192 -0.09 -5.23 7.79
C THR A 192 1.12 -4.42 8.25
N ALA A 193 1.69 -4.72 9.43
CA ALA A 193 2.86 -4.01 9.92
C ALA A 193 4.07 -4.17 8.99
N ALA A 194 4.34 -5.38 8.49
CA ALA A 194 5.41 -5.62 7.53
C ALA A 194 5.10 -5.02 6.15
N TRP A 195 3.84 -5.04 5.75
CA TRP A 195 3.36 -4.47 4.50
C TRP A 195 3.53 -2.94 4.47
N GLU A 196 3.14 -2.24 5.53
CA GLU A 196 3.25 -0.79 5.63
C GLU A 196 4.69 -0.31 5.94
N ARG A 197 5.46 -1.11 6.68
CA ARG A 197 6.82 -0.78 7.10
C ARG A 197 7.84 -1.88 6.73
N PRO A 198 8.06 -2.15 5.40
CA PRO A 198 9.06 -3.11 4.94
C PRO A 198 10.51 -2.65 5.25
N ASP A 199 10.69 -1.39 5.64
CA ASP A 199 11.90 -0.85 6.24
C ASP A 199 12.13 -1.32 7.68
N GLN A 200 11.11 -1.87 8.34
CA GLN A 200 11.17 -2.39 9.71
C GLN A 200 11.10 -3.92 9.76
N PHE A 201 10.27 -4.55 8.95
CA PHE A 201 10.05 -6.00 9.00
C PHE A 201 10.01 -6.58 7.58
N ARG A 202 10.74 -7.68 7.37
CA ARG A 202 10.76 -8.38 6.07
C ARG A 202 10.39 -9.85 6.15
N ARG A 203 10.15 -10.40 7.34
CA ARG A 203 9.81 -11.80 7.56
C ARG A 203 8.52 -11.89 8.35
N VAL A 204 7.51 -12.58 7.80
CA VAL A 204 6.17 -12.67 8.38
C VAL A 204 5.80 -14.12 8.64
N PHE A 205 5.42 -14.43 9.87
CA PHE A 205 4.79 -15.69 10.25
C PHE A 205 3.32 -15.44 10.55
N SER A 206 2.44 -15.90 9.66
CA SER A 206 0.99 -15.67 9.69
C SER A 206 0.28 -17.01 9.79
N THR A 207 -0.47 -17.23 10.87
CA THR A 207 -1.20 -18.46 11.09
C THR A 207 -2.68 -18.19 11.28
N ILE A 208 -3.55 -19.04 10.71
CA ILE A 208 -5.01 -18.88 10.75
C ILE A 208 -5.44 -17.42 10.54
N GLY A 209 -4.85 -16.77 9.51
CA GLY A 209 -4.89 -15.32 9.34
C GLY A 209 -6.28 -14.78 9.02
N THR A 210 -6.64 -13.65 9.62
CA THR A 210 -7.93 -12.97 9.45
C THR A 210 -7.99 -12.17 8.14
N TYR A 211 -7.72 -12.82 7.00
CA TYR A 211 -7.87 -12.20 5.68
C TYR A 211 -9.32 -12.21 5.18
N VAL A 212 -10.26 -12.03 6.10
CA VAL A 212 -11.71 -12.05 5.88
C VAL A 212 -12.34 -10.67 6.11
N GLY A 213 -13.65 -10.55 5.91
CA GLY A 213 -14.39 -9.29 5.91
C GLY A 213 -14.73 -8.70 7.29
N LEU A 214 -13.93 -8.95 8.35
CA LEU A 214 -14.19 -8.31 9.65
C LEU A 214 -13.97 -6.80 9.60
N ARG A 215 -12.84 -6.35 9.03
CA ARG A 215 -12.52 -4.93 8.80
C ARG A 215 -11.84 -4.70 7.44
N GLY A 216 -12.27 -5.42 6.41
CA GLY A 216 -11.73 -5.25 5.06
C GLY A 216 -10.51 -6.11 4.73
N GLY A 217 -10.07 -7.01 5.60
CA GLY A 217 -8.91 -7.89 5.36
C GLY A 217 -9.01 -8.75 4.10
N ASN A 218 -10.23 -9.02 3.63
CA ASN A 218 -10.51 -9.67 2.35
C ASN A 218 -10.06 -8.86 1.11
N GLY A 219 -9.69 -7.60 1.28
CA GLY A 219 -9.10 -6.77 0.21
C GLY A 219 -7.62 -7.07 -0.06
N TYR A 220 -6.88 -7.67 0.89
CA TYR A 220 -5.45 -7.92 0.73
C TYR A 220 -5.06 -8.75 -0.49
N PRO A 221 -5.73 -9.87 -0.84
CA PRO A 221 -5.35 -10.64 -2.01
C PRO A 221 -5.36 -9.81 -3.31
N ILE A 222 -6.29 -8.88 -3.44
CA ILE A 222 -6.36 -7.97 -4.60
C ILE A 222 -5.26 -6.91 -4.54
N LEU A 223 -5.02 -6.30 -3.38
CA LEU A 223 -3.95 -5.31 -3.20
C LEU A 223 -2.57 -5.94 -3.47
N VAL A 224 -2.29 -7.12 -2.92
CA VAL A 224 -1.03 -7.86 -3.16
C VAL A 224 -0.78 -8.10 -4.65
N ARG A 225 -1.82 -8.39 -5.44
CA ARG A 225 -1.69 -8.60 -6.89
C ARG A 225 -1.41 -7.32 -7.67
N LYS A 226 -1.88 -6.17 -7.17
CA LYS A 226 -1.81 -4.88 -7.86
C LYS A 226 -0.66 -4.00 -7.40
N PHE A 227 -0.24 -4.13 -6.14
CA PHE A 227 0.91 -3.38 -5.65
C PHE A 227 2.22 -3.88 -6.23
N GLU A 228 3.15 -2.93 -6.40
CA GLU A 228 4.55 -3.27 -6.57
C GLU A 228 5.03 -4.15 -5.42
N PRO A 229 5.63 -5.32 -5.71
CA PRO A 229 6.00 -6.27 -4.66
C PRO A 229 7.00 -5.67 -3.67
N ARG A 230 6.67 -5.79 -2.40
CA ARG A 230 7.53 -5.37 -1.28
C ARG A 230 8.48 -6.50 -0.88
N PRO A 231 9.67 -6.23 -0.35
CA PRO A 231 10.66 -7.27 -0.04
C PRO A 231 10.28 -8.08 1.21
N LEU A 232 9.21 -8.87 1.11
CA LEU A 232 8.68 -9.69 2.20
C LEU A 232 8.84 -11.18 1.92
N ARG A 233 9.19 -11.96 2.95
CA ARG A 233 9.12 -13.41 3.01
C ARG A 233 7.98 -13.78 3.95
N VAL A 234 7.00 -14.55 3.47
CA VAL A 234 5.76 -14.82 4.20
C VAL A 234 5.54 -16.31 4.35
N PHE A 235 5.40 -16.77 5.59
CA PHE A 235 4.96 -18.12 5.90
C PHE A 235 3.49 -18.09 6.31
N LEU A 236 2.64 -18.86 5.62
CA LEU A 236 1.22 -18.98 5.90
C LEU A 236 0.91 -20.38 6.44
N GLN A 237 0.15 -20.47 7.52
CA GLN A 237 -0.39 -21.73 8.02
C GLN A 237 -1.89 -21.62 8.23
N ASP A 238 -2.63 -22.65 7.84
CA ASP A 238 -4.05 -22.78 8.12
C ASP A 238 -4.51 -24.25 8.02
N GLY A 239 -5.71 -24.54 8.51
CA GLY A 239 -6.36 -25.84 8.43
C GLY A 239 -7.76 -25.78 7.84
N TYR A 240 -8.17 -26.84 7.12
CA TYR A 240 -9.46 -26.88 6.44
C TYR A 240 -10.69 -26.96 7.39
N ASN A 241 -10.47 -27.16 8.69
CA ASN A 241 -11.50 -27.07 9.72
C ASN A 241 -11.55 -25.69 10.41
N ASP A 242 -10.88 -24.67 9.85
CA ASP A 242 -10.93 -23.32 10.38
C ASP A 242 -12.31 -22.70 10.24
N GLN A 243 -12.53 -21.57 10.91
CA GLN A 243 -13.83 -20.89 11.03
C GLN A 243 -14.44 -20.55 9.67
N ASN A 244 -15.75 -20.81 9.59
CA ASN A 244 -16.61 -20.34 8.51
C ASN A 244 -17.83 -19.66 9.16
N ILE A 245 -17.75 -18.32 9.33
CA ILE A 245 -18.72 -17.52 10.08
C ILE A 245 -19.10 -16.25 9.29
N TYR A 246 -19.87 -15.34 9.90
CA TYR A 246 -20.37 -14.12 9.24
C TYR A 246 -19.27 -13.24 8.61
N GLY A 247 -18.06 -13.25 9.12
CA GLY A 247 -16.92 -12.49 8.58
C GLY A 247 -16.29 -13.14 7.34
N GLY A 248 -16.56 -14.41 7.10
CA GLY A 248 -16.04 -15.19 5.97
C GLY A 248 -15.58 -16.59 6.35
N ASN A 249 -14.92 -17.24 5.40
CA ASN A 249 -14.28 -18.54 5.58
C ASN A 249 -12.76 -18.35 5.63
N TRP A 250 -12.13 -18.59 6.78
CA TRP A 250 -10.69 -18.38 6.99
C TRP A 250 -9.84 -19.26 6.06
N TRP A 251 -10.21 -20.54 5.94
CA TRP A 251 -9.49 -21.47 5.06
C TRP A 251 -9.43 -21.00 3.61
N ILE A 252 -10.56 -20.54 3.05
CA ILE A 252 -10.60 -20.01 1.69
C ILE A 252 -9.80 -18.71 1.59
N ALA A 253 -9.93 -17.81 2.56
CA ALA A 253 -9.24 -16.53 2.58
C ALA A 253 -7.72 -16.69 2.64
N ASN A 254 -7.20 -17.61 3.46
CA ASN A 254 -5.76 -17.90 3.52
C ASN A 254 -5.23 -18.54 2.22
N GLN A 255 -6.03 -19.39 1.55
CA GLN A 255 -5.67 -19.91 0.23
C GLN A 255 -5.60 -18.81 -0.83
N ASP A 256 -6.56 -17.86 -0.83
CA ASP A 256 -6.53 -16.72 -1.76
C ASP A 256 -5.35 -15.80 -1.48
N MET A 257 -5.05 -15.54 -0.21
CA MET A 257 -3.85 -14.78 0.18
C MET A 257 -2.56 -15.45 -0.29
N TYR A 258 -2.43 -16.78 -0.11
CA TYR A 258 -1.30 -17.52 -0.66
C TYR A 258 -1.21 -17.43 -2.18
N SER A 259 -2.35 -17.60 -2.88
CA SER A 259 -2.45 -17.49 -4.33
C SER A 259 -2.02 -16.11 -4.82
N ALA A 260 -2.41 -15.05 -4.10
CA ALA A 260 -2.04 -13.68 -4.44
C ALA A 260 -0.54 -13.43 -4.26
N LEU A 261 0.04 -13.82 -3.12
CA LEU A 261 1.48 -13.67 -2.84
C LEU A 261 2.33 -14.45 -3.85
N ALA A 262 1.98 -15.71 -4.12
CA ALA A 262 2.68 -16.55 -5.09
C ALA A 262 2.60 -15.96 -6.51
N TRP A 263 1.42 -15.49 -6.92
CA TRP A 263 1.23 -14.86 -8.23
C TRP A 263 2.04 -13.56 -8.37
N ALA A 264 2.07 -12.73 -7.33
CA ALA A 264 2.81 -11.46 -7.36
C ALA A 264 4.33 -11.65 -7.34
N GLY A 265 4.84 -12.85 -6.99
CA GLY A 265 6.26 -13.17 -6.98
C GLY A 265 6.93 -13.04 -5.62
N TYR A 266 6.15 -13.02 -4.53
CA TYR A 266 6.69 -13.05 -3.18
C TYR A 266 7.35 -14.40 -2.86
N GLU A 267 8.33 -14.38 -1.98
CA GLU A 267 8.84 -15.59 -1.36
C GLU A 267 7.84 -16.05 -0.28
N VAL A 268 6.98 -17.01 -0.63
CA VAL A 268 5.89 -17.51 0.21
C VAL A 268 5.96 -19.01 0.37
N ARG A 269 5.77 -19.49 1.60
CA ARG A 269 5.55 -20.91 1.92
C ARG A 269 4.21 -21.05 2.61
N LYS A 270 3.51 -22.13 2.31
CA LYS A 270 2.28 -22.54 2.98
C LYS A 270 2.47 -23.86 3.73
N GLU A 271 1.74 -24.00 4.83
CA GLU A 271 1.60 -25.26 5.56
C GLU A 271 0.11 -25.49 5.84
N TRP A 272 -0.51 -26.31 5.04
CA TRP A 272 -1.94 -26.62 5.10
C TRP A 272 -2.18 -27.94 5.82
N GLY A 273 -3.23 -28.03 6.65
CA GLY A 273 -3.59 -29.24 7.38
C GLY A 273 -5.06 -29.33 7.74
N SER A 274 -5.37 -30.14 8.74
CA SER A 274 -6.74 -30.40 9.22
C SER A 274 -7.10 -29.60 10.48
N GLY A 275 -6.21 -28.72 10.96
CA GLY A 275 -6.45 -27.92 12.17
C GLY A 275 -7.67 -27.01 12.07
N GLY A 276 -8.19 -26.60 13.21
CA GLY A 276 -9.22 -25.59 13.35
C GLY A 276 -8.62 -24.23 13.71
N HIS A 277 -9.46 -23.32 14.23
CA HIS A 277 -9.04 -21.98 14.65
C HIS A 277 -8.32 -22.00 16.01
N ASP A 278 -7.20 -22.72 16.07
CA ASP A 278 -6.38 -22.83 17.30
C ASP A 278 -4.87 -22.92 16.97
N SER A 279 -4.06 -22.99 18.03
CA SER A 279 -2.60 -22.99 17.90
C SER A 279 -1.95 -24.37 17.78
N LYS A 280 -2.70 -25.48 17.77
CA LYS A 280 -2.12 -26.82 17.84
C LYS A 280 -1.31 -27.16 16.58
N GLN A 281 -1.94 -27.03 15.39
CA GLN A 281 -1.25 -27.28 14.13
C GLN A 281 -0.10 -26.30 13.95
N ALA A 282 -0.34 -25.01 14.15
CA ALA A 282 0.66 -23.97 13.97
C ALA A 282 1.87 -24.15 14.91
N GLY A 283 1.63 -24.55 16.18
CA GLY A 283 2.69 -24.85 17.15
C GLY A 283 3.54 -26.05 16.74
N SER A 284 2.91 -27.10 16.17
CA SER A 284 3.65 -28.30 15.72
C SER A 284 4.61 -28.01 14.56
N VAL A 285 4.28 -27.07 13.69
CA VAL A 285 5.10 -26.67 12.52
C VAL A 285 6.00 -25.47 12.79
N PHE A 286 5.88 -24.83 13.97
CA PHE A 286 6.59 -23.61 14.30
C PHE A 286 8.12 -23.71 14.16
N PRO A 287 8.82 -24.78 14.62
CA PRO A 287 10.26 -24.91 14.43
C PRO A 287 10.67 -24.90 12.94
N ASP A 288 9.94 -25.62 12.09
CA ASP A 288 10.22 -25.68 10.66
C ASP A 288 9.88 -24.37 9.94
N ALA A 289 8.86 -23.67 10.42
CA ALA A 289 8.56 -22.31 9.94
C ALA A 289 9.70 -21.34 10.27
N MET A 290 10.30 -21.44 11.47
CA MET A 290 11.44 -20.60 11.86
C MET A 290 12.67 -20.90 10.99
N ARG A 291 13.02 -22.17 10.75
CA ARG A 291 14.08 -22.55 9.83
C ARG A 291 13.89 -21.94 8.45
N TRP A 292 12.68 -21.99 7.94
CA TRP A 292 12.37 -21.45 6.62
C TRP A 292 12.36 -19.93 6.59
N LEU A 293 11.81 -19.25 7.59
CA LEU A 293 11.80 -17.80 7.67
C LEU A 293 13.21 -17.24 7.80
N TRP A 294 14.07 -17.89 8.57
CA TRP A 294 15.43 -17.44 8.82
C TRP A 294 16.48 -18.05 7.89
N LYS A 295 16.06 -18.92 6.92
CA LYS A 295 17.02 -19.39 5.91
C LYS A 295 17.70 -18.20 5.25
N ASP A 296 18.99 -18.34 4.99
CA ASP A 296 19.80 -17.32 4.32
C ASP A 296 19.68 -15.92 4.97
N TRP A 297 19.60 -15.83 6.31
CA TRP A 297 19.43 -14.56 7.01
C TRP A 297 20.55 -13.55 6.76
N SER A 298 21.72 -13.99 6.30
CA SER A 298 22.84 -13.14 5.86
C SER A 298 22.58 -12.49 4.49
N SER A 299 21.59 -12.95 3.75
CA SER A 299 21.17 -12.42 2.44
C SER A 299 19.83 -11.70 2.58
N GLY A 300 19.69 -10.55 1.91
CA GLY A 300 18.44 -9.78 1.96
C GLY A 300 17.27 -10.51 1.29
N VAL A 301 16.08 -10.40 1.87
CA VAL A 301 14.83 -10.78 1.22
C VAL A 301 14.61 -9.86 0.02
N LYS A 302 14.34 -10.43 -1.15
CA LYS A 302 14.14 -9.67 -2.40
C LYS A 302 12.66 -9.61 -2.75
N ALA A 303 12.25 -8.48 -3.31
CA ALA A 303 10.97 -8.38 -3.98
C ALA A 303 11.04 -9.12 -5.33
N GLY A 304 10.01 -9.92 -5.64
CA GLY A 304 9.79 -10.48 -6.96
C GLY A 304 8.79 -9.61 -7.74
N LEU A 305 8.82 -9.69 -9.05
CA LEU A 305 7.80 -9.11 -9.93
C LEU A 305 7.39 -10.17 -10.93
N ASN A 306 6.11 -10.53 -10.92
CA ASN A 306 5.57 -11.46 -11.90
C ASN A 306 5.64 -10.81 -13.32
N PRO A 307 6.34 -11.42 -14.28
CA PRO A 307 6.42 -10.87 -15.63
C PRO A 307 5.06 -10.73 -16.35
N LYS A 308 4.03 -11.45 -15.90
CA LYS A 308 2.67 -11.36 -16.41
C LYS A 308 1.82 -10.28 -15.73
N SER A 309 2.37 -9.63 -14.69
CA SER A 309 1.69 -8.49 -14.04
C SER A 309 1.70 -7.28 -14.95
N PRO A 310 0.61 -6.51 -15.05
CA PRO A 310 0.61 -5.21 -15.73
C PRO A 310 1.66 -4.23 -15.22
N LEU A 311 2.11 -4.38 -13.97
CA LEU A 311 3.27 -3.65 -13.44
C LEU A 311 4.53 -3.87 -14.27
N GLY A 312 4.72 -5.07 -14.84
CA GLY A 312 5.83 -5.40 -15.73
C GLY A 312 5.80 -4.64 -17.07
N ASP A 313 4.65 -4.08 -17.48
CA ASP A 313 4.52 -3.22 -18.66
C ASP A 313 4.96 -1.77 -18.38
N VAL A 314 5.05 -1.39 -17.11
CA VAL A 314 5.38 -0.03 -16.67
C VAL A 314 6.73 0.03 -15.97
N LEU A 315 6.99 -0.87 -15.02
CA LEU A 315 8.20 -0.85 -14.22
C LEU A 315 9.37 -1.58 -14.88
N ILE A 316 10.57 -1.07 -14.64
CA ILE A 316 11.83 -1.71 -15.00
C ILE A 316 12.36 -2.41 -13.75
N PRO A 317 12.62 -3.72 -13.77
CA PRO A 317 13.16 -4.43 -12.63
C PRO A 317 14.50 -3.83 -12.15
N GLY A 318 14.59 -3.55 -10.85
CA GLY A 318 15.79 -2.96 -10.25
C GLY A 318 15.85 -1.44 -10.28
N GLU A 319 14.97 -0.77 -11.02
CA GLU A 319 14.81 0.69 -10.95
C GLU A 319 13.94 1.07 -9.76
N ASP A 320 14.33 2.13 -9.04
CA ASP A 320 13.60 2.66 -7.89
C ASP A 320 13.53 4.18 -7.96
N TRP A 321 12.80 4.77 -7.03
CA TRP A 321 12.67 6.21 -6.90
C TRP A 321 14.03 6.87 -6.58
N GLN A 322 14.35 7.90 -7.33
CA GLN A 322 15.52 8.76 -7.10
C GLN A 322 15.04 10.11 -6.58
N LEU A 323 15.53 10.51 -5.41
CA LEU A 323 15.29 11.85 -4.85
C LEU A 323 16.02 12.90 -5.70
N LEU A 324 15.29 13.92 -6.15
CA LEU A 324 15.82 15.05 -6.91
C LEU A 324 15.98 16.31 -6.06
N GLY A 325 15.10 16.51 -5.09
CA GLY A 325 15.13 17.65 -4.20
C GLY A 325 14.20 17.50 -3.01
N GLN A 326 14.49 18.22 -1.94
CA GLN A 326 13.72 18.23 -0.70
C GLN A 326 13.72 19.60 -0.02
N GLY A 327 12.86 19.76 0.99
CA GLY A 327 12.70 21.02 1.74
C GLY A 327 11.75 22.00 1.04
N TYR A 328 10.91 21.50 0.14
CA TYR A 328 9.80 22.26 -0.43
C TYR A 328 8.65 22.37 0.60
N GLN A 329 7.80 23.37 0.45
CA GLN A 329 6.68 23.55 1.42
C GLN A 329 5.36 23.01 0.90
N LEU A 330 5.08 23.17 -0.38
CA LEU A 330 3.89 22.64 -1.05
C LEU A 330 4.20 22.41 -2.55
N PRO A 331 5.03 21.41 -2.88
CA PRO A 331 5.39 21.12 -4.26
C PRO A 331 4.23 20.42 -5.00
N GLY A 332 3.98 20.83 -6.26
CA GLY A 332 2.96 20.24 -7.13
C GLY A 332 2.94 20.90 -8.49
N GLY A 333 1.88 20.67 -9.27
CA GLY A 333 1.71 21.27 -10.60
C GLY A 333 2.77 20.80 -11.59
N LEU A 334 3.08 19.51 -11.59
CA LEU A 334 4.07 18.90 -12.47
C LEU A 334 3.63 18.93 -13.93
N CYS A 335 4.46 19.44 -14.82
CA CYS A 335 4.27 19.32 -16.26
C CYS A 335 5.60 19.13 -17.00
N ALA A 336 5.56 18.53 -18.18
CA ALA A 336 6.74 18.30 -19.02
C ALA A 336 6.61 19.00 -20.37
N ASN A 337 7.75 19.48 -20.93
CA ASN A 337 7.80 20.00 -22.28
C ASN A 337 8.33 18.96 -23.29
N ALA A 338 8.30 19.29 -24.58
CA ALA A 338 8.76 18.41 -25.65
C ALA A 338 10.28 18.07 -25.58
N ARG A 339 11.07 18.84 -24.83
CA ARG A 339 12.50 18.54 -24.60
C ARG A 339 12.74 17.63 -23.41
N GLY A 340 11.65 17.20 -22.71
CA GLY A 340 11.72 16.36 -21.53
C GLY A 340 12.10 17.08 -20.25
N GLU A 341 12.16 18.42 -20.27
CA GLU A 341 12.28 19.22 -19.05
C GLU A 341 10.97 19.15 -18.28
N VAL A 342 11.05 19.01 -16.97
CA VAL A 342 9.89 18.96 -16.08
C VAL A 342 9.85 20.23 -15.23
N PHE A 343 8.67 20.78 -15.04
CA PHE A 343 8.45 21.96 -14.22
C PHE A 343 7.52 21.61 -13.07
N PHE A 344 7.72 22.27 -11.92
CA PHE A 344 6.81 22.19 -10.78
C PHE A 344 6.78 23.53 -10.03
N ALA A 345 5.66 23.77 -9.37
CA ALA A 345 5.48 24.93 -8.50
C ALA A 345 5.69 24.52 -7.03
N ASP A 346 6.23 25.43 -6.24
CA ASP A 346 6.09 25.42 -4.77
C ASP A 346 5.28 26.66 -4.40
N MET A 347 3.99 26.46 -4.22
CA MET A 347 3.03 27.52 -3.96
C MET A 347 3.40 28.34 -2.72
N LYS A 348 3.80 27.70 -1.64
CA LYS A 348 4.14 28.35 -0.37
C LYS A 348 5.51 29.01 -0.37
N GLN A 349 6.46 28.49 -1.13
CA GLN A 349 7.75 29.16 -1.35
C GLN A 349 7.68 30.23 -2.43
N ASN A 350 6.53 30.38 -3.10
CA ASN A 350 6.30 31.35 -4.16
C ASN A 350 7.26 31.20 -5.34
N ARG A 351 7.58 29.95 -5.76
CA ARG A 351 8.59 29.63 -6.77
C ARG A 351 8.10 28.63 -7.79
N VAL A 352 8.67 28.73 -8.99
CA VAL A 352 8.60 27.67 -10.01
C VAL A 352 10.01 27.15 -10.27
N TYR A 353 10.11 25.84 -10.30
CA TYR A 353 11.35 25.10 -10.53
C TYR A 353 11.32 24.41 -11.90
N ARG A 354 12.51 24.19 -12.45
CA ARG A 354 12.74 23.37 -13.64
C ARG A 354 13.68 22.23 -13.28
N ILE A 355 13.33 21.04 -13.71
CA ILE A 355 14.17 19.84 -13.65
C ILE A 355 14.66 19.57 -15.06
N ALA A 356 15.98 19.64 -15.26
CA ALA A 356 16.58 19.30 -16.55
C ALA A 356 16.60 17.77 -16.76
N PRO A 357 16.76 17.25 -18.01
CA PRO A 357 16.78 15.81 -18.28
C PRO A 357 17.89 15.05 -17.56
N ASP A 358 18.95 15.70 -17.11
CA ASP A 358 20.01 15.11 -16.27
C ASP A 358 19.61 14.97 -14.79
N GLY A 359 18.46 15.53 -14.41
CA GLY A 359 17.93 15.52 -13.03
C GLY A 359 18.33 16.74 -12.20
N SER A 360 19.12 17.68 -12.74
CA SER A 360 19.44 18.90 -12.02
C SER A 360 18.21 19.80 -11.86
N VAL A 361 17.99 20.28 -10.62
CA VAL A 361 16.86 21.15 -10.27
C VAL A 361 17.34 22.59 -10.15
N GLY A 362 16.71 23.50 -10.87
CA GLY A 362 17.01 24.94 -10.84
C GLY A 362 15.74 25.78 -10.68
N SER A 363 15.87 26.97 -10.09
CA SER A 363 14.77 27.92 -10.04
C SER A 363 14.54 28.50 -11.45
N MET A 364 13.31 28.38 -11.95
CA MET A 364 12.88 29.00 -13.19
C MET A 364 12.31 30.39 -12.93
N ARG A 365 11.54 30.55 -11.85
CA ARG A 365 10.90 31.83 -11.49
C ARG A 365 10.95 31.97 -9.96
N ALA A 366 11.52 33.08 -9.48
CA ALA A 366 11.70 33.35 -8.07
C ALA A 366 10.46 33.96 -7.39
N GLU A 367 9.59 34.61 -8.19
CA GLU A 367 8.35 35.22 -7.74
C GLU A 367 7.20 34.72 -8.63
N SER A 368 6.50 33.68 -8.20
CA SER A 368 5.44 33.02 -8.98
C SER A 368 4.04 33.50 -8.65
N SER A 369 3.90 34.43 -7.72
CA SER A 369 2.61 34.94 -7.21
C SER A 369 1.70 33.81 -6.67
N GLY A 370 2.29 32.79 -6.02
CA GLY A 370 1.55 31.64 -5.48
C GLY A 370 1.08 30.66 -6.56
N ALA A 371 1.87 30.44 -7.61
CA ALA A 371 1.54 29.42 -8.61
C ALA A 371 1.38 28.05 -7.95
N GLN A 372 0.30 27.32 -8.29
CA GLN A 372 -0.02 26.01 -7.76
C GLN A 372 0.11 24.91 -8.81
N SER A 373 -0.43 25.11 -10.02
CA SER A 373 -0.32 24.16 -11.13
C SER A 373 0.24 24.83 -12.37
N LEU A 374 0.90 24.03 -13.20
CA LEU A 374 1.57 24.47 -14.42
C LEU A 374 1.17 23.58 -15.60
N ALA A 375 1.05 24.16 -16.79
CA ALA A 375 0.97 23.42 -18.04
C ALA A 375 1.78 24.09 -19.13
N VAL A 376 2.24 23.29 -20.09
CA VAL A 376 2.91 23.80 -21.30
C VAL A 376 1.87 24.06 -22.37
N ALA A 377 1.93 25.23 -22.98
CA ALA A 377 1.09 25.60 -24.12
C ALA A 377 1.72 25.15 -25.46
N PRO A 378 0.95 25.12 -26.59
CA PRO A 378 1.47 24.73 -27.90
C PRO A 378 2.64 25.59 -28.40
N ASP A 379 2.74 26.83 -27.97
CA ASP A 379 3.86 27.74 -28.27
C ASP A 379 5.10 27.52 -27.38
N GLY A 380 5.02 26.58 -26.46
CA GLY A 380 6.09 26.22 -25.50
C GLY A 380 6.15 27.11 -24.25
N SER A 381 5.26 28.09 -24.11
CA SER A 381 5.15 28.91 -22.90
C SER A 381 4.52 28.12 -21.76
N ILE A 382 4.74 28.56 -20.51
CA ILE A 382 4.13 27.98 -19.31
C ILE A 382 2.89 28.78 -18.94
N VAL A 383 1.78 28.07 -18.75
CA VAL A 383 0.54 28.60 -18.17
C VAL A 383 0.47 28.12 -16.72
N ALA A 384 0.07 28.99 -15.80
CA ALA A 384 0.02 28.74 -14.39
C ALA A 384 -1.32 29.11 -13.75
N THR A 385 -1.78 28.33 -12.78
CA THR A 385 -2.84 28.76 -11.86
C THR A 385 -2.24 29.52 -10.69
N GLN A 386 -2.87 30.59 -10.28
CA GLN A 386 -2.52 31.39 -9.09
C GLN A 386 -3.78 31.55 -8.23
N PRO A 387 -4.18 30.50 -7.46
CA PRO A 387 -5.48 30.45 -6.79
C PRO A 387 -5.68 31.57 -5.76
N ASP A 388 -4.66 31.92 -4.98
CA ASP A 388 -4.75 33.01 -3.99
C ASP A 388 -4.99 34.38 -4.67
N GLN A 389 -4.51 34.53 -5.90
CA GLN A 389 -4.74 35.72 -6.73
C GLN A 389 -5.97 35.58 -7.62
N ARG A 390 -6.66 34.42 -7.57
CA ARG A 390 -7.86 34.08 -8.36
C ARG A 390 -7.66 34.30 -9.85
N ARG A 391 -6.51 33.83 -10.41
CA ARG A 391 -6.19 34.09 -11.84
C ARG A 391 -5.44 32.92 -12.51
N ILE A 392 -5.52 32.90 -13.82
CA ILE A 392 -4.71 32.05 -14.71
C ILE A 392 -3.80 32.99 -15.52
N VAL A 393 -2.52 32.67 -15.59
CA VAL A 393 -1.51 33.49 -16.24
C VAL A 393 -0.66 32.69 -17.22
N GLN A 394 -0.09 33.36 -18.22
CA GLN A 394 0.93 32.82 -19.11
C GLN A 394 2.24 33.55 -18.83
N TYR A 395 3.32 32.82 -18.56
CA TYR A 395 4.64 33.40 -18.39
C TYR A 395 5.25 33.77 -19.74
N THR A 396 5.48 35.07 -19.98
CA THR A 396 5.99 35.62 -21.23
C THR A 396 7.47 36.00 -21.18
N GLY A 397 8.11 35.81 -20.01
CA GLY A 397 9.52 36.11 -19.78
C GLY A 397 9.92 35.74 -18.33
N LYS A 398 11.14 36.09 -17.93
CA LYS A 398 11.68 35.75 -16.61
C LYS A 398 10.76 36.23 -15.48
N ASP A 399 10.27 37.47 -15.55
CA ASP A 399 9.44 38.11 -14.54
C ASP A 399 8.11 38.66 -15.08
N ALA A 400 7.85 38.49 -16.37
CA ALA A 400 6.63 38.98 -17.03
C ALA A 400 5.56 37.89 -17.10
N GLU A 401 4.30 38.29 -16.93
CA GLU A 401 3.14 37.43 -17.07
C GLU A 401 1.99 38.14 -17.80
N LYS A 402 1.26 37.38 -18.59
CA LYS A 402 0.04 37.83 -19.25
C LYS A 402 -1.15 37.18 -18.53
N PHE A 403 -2.13 38.00 -18.14
CA PHE A 403 -3.37 37.49 -17.56
C PHE A 403 -4.24 36.85 -18.65
N LEU A 404 -4.62 35.60 -18.46
CA LEU A 404 -5.51 34.86 -19.34
C LEU A 404 -6.94 34.87 -18.81
N ALA A 405 -7.11 34.70 -17.49
CA ALA A 405 -8.38 34.79 -16.80
C ALA A 405 -8.21 35.42 -15.43
N THR A 406 -9.20 36.17 -14.98
CA THR A 406 -9.31 36.73 -13.63
C THR A 406 -10.56 36.19 -12.94
N ASP A 407 -10.63 36.33 -11.62
CA ASP A 407 -11.73 35.82 -10.79
C ASP A 407 -11.95 34.31 -10.92
N SER A 408 -10.85 33.57 -11.11
CA SER A 408 -10.81 32.13 -11.30
C SER A 408 -10.20 31.44 -10.06
N GLY A 409 -10.95 30.53 -9.43
CA GLY A 409 -10.47 29.68 -8.33
C GLY A 409 -9.74 28.43 -8.82
N ALA A 410 -9.01 28.55 -9.95
CA ALA A 410 -8.36 27.41 -10.59
C ALA A 410 -7.31 26.74 -9.68
N LYS A 411 -7.47 25.43 -9.44
CA LYS A 411 -6.49 24.59 -8.75
C LYS A 411 -5.52 23.96 -9.73
N ASP A 412 -6.01 23.18 -10.68
CA ASP A 412 -5.21 22.48 -11.67
C ASP A 412 -5.68 22.82 -13.09
N LEU A 413 -4.80 22.66 -14.08
CA LEU A 413 -5.11 23.02 -15.47
C LEU A 413 -4.37 22.13 -16.49
N VAL A 414 -4.98 21.96 -17.67
CA VAL A 414 -4.35 21.36 -18.85
C VAL A 414 -4.62 22.23 -20.09
N VAL A 415 -3.61 22.37 -20.94
CA VAL A 415 -3.73 23.11 -22.22
C VAL A 415 -3.80 22.10 -23.37
N ALA A 416 -4.90 22.08 -24.09
CA ALA A 416 -5.08 21.25 -25.27
C ALA A 416 -4.27 21.78 -26.50
N ASN A 417 -4.05 20.91 -27.50
CA ASN A 417 -3.41 21.30 -28.75
C ASN A 417 -4.17 22.44 -29.49
N SER A 418 -5.48 22.53 -29.31
CA SER A 418 -6.32 23.61 -29.82
C SER A 418 -6.07 24.96 -29.14
N GLY A 419 -5.33 24.98 -28.02
CA GLY A 419 -5.15 26.15 -27.17
C GLY A 419 -6.25 26.36 -26.14
N ALA A 420 -7.31 25.52 -26.10
CA ALA A 420 -8.30 25.55 -25.04
C ALA A 420 -7.66 25.10 -23.71
N ILE A 421 -8.01 25.79 -22.62
CA ILE A 421 -7.51 25.49 -21.29
C ILE A 421 -8.66 24.94 -20.45
N TYR A 422 -8.57 23.67 -20.04
CA TYR A 422 -9.48 23.10 -19.07
C TYR A 422 -8.87 23.24 -17.67
N PHE A 423 -9.69 23.51 -16.64
CA PHE A 423 -9.21 23.67 -15.28
C PHE A 423 -10.26 23.28 -14.25
N THR A 424 -9.79 22.88 -13.07
CA THR A 424 -10.60 22.54 -11.91
C THR A 424 -10.73 23.74 -10.97
N ASP A 425 -11.91 23.91 -10.38
CA ASP A 425 -12.21 24.90 -9.34
C ASP A 425 -12.91 24.18 -8.17
N PRO A 426 -12.14 23.59 -7.24
CA PRO A 426 -12.70 22.76 -6.17
C PRO A 426 -13.64 23.51 -5.23
N MET A 427 -13.39 24.79 -4.99
CA MET A 427 -14.22 25.61 -4.10
C MET A 427 -15.63 25.83 -4.64
N ASN A 428 -15.81 25.70 -5.96
CA ASN A 428 -17.09 25.80 -6.64
C ASN A 428 -17.56 24.44 -7.19
N HIS A 429 -16.91 23.32 -6.83
CA HIS A 429 -17.18 21.97 -7.34
C HIS A 429 -17.19 21.91 -8.88
N ALA A 430 -16.37 22.75 -9.56
CA ALA A 430 -16.55 22.99 -10.97
C ALA A 430 -15.36 22.53 -11.82
N VAL A 431 -15.70 22.01 -13.00
CA VAL A 431 -14.80 21.86 -14.14
C VAL A 431 -15.12 22.96 -15.15
N LYS A 432 -14.12 23.70 -15.59
CA LYS A 432 -14.27 24.91 -16.41
C LYS A 432 -13.37 24.87 -17.64
N MET A 433 -13.70 25.67 -18.65
CA MET A 433 -12.88 25.90 -19.84
C MET A 433 -12.65 27.39 -20.03
N LEU A 434 -11.44 27.75 -20.36
CA LEU A 434 -11.06 29.07 -20.86
C LEU A 434 -10.75 28.94 -22.36
N ASP A 435 -11.50 29.64 -23.19
CA ASP A 435 -11.30 29.66 -24.65
C ASP A 435 -10.21 30.66 -25.09
N ALA A 436 -9.83 30.58 -26.36
CA ALA A 436 -8.83 31.47 -26.93
C ALA A 436 -9.24 32.96 -26.94
N LYS A 437 -10.52 33.29 -26.72
CA LYS A 437 -11.05 34.66 -26.62
C LYS A 437 -11.03 35.19 -25.18
N GLY A 438 -10.58 34.39 -24.22
CA GLY A 438 -10.55 34.73 -22.80
C GLY A 438 -11.89 34.54 -22.08
N LYS A 439 -12.86 33.82 -22.68
CA LYS A 439 -14.14 33.51 -22.04
C LYS A 439 -14.03 32.26 -21.19
N VAL A 440 -14.38 32.38 -19.92
CA VAL A 440 -14.53 31.24 -19.00
C VAL A 440 -15.95 30.67 -19.08
N THR A 441 -16.07 29.36 -19.26
CA THR A 441 -17.33 28.63 -19.29
C THR A 441 -17.31 27.51 -18.24
N VAL A 442 -18.36 27.39 -17.41
CA VAL A 442 -18.55 26.29 -16.50
C VAL A 442 -19.09 25.09 -17.30
N LEU A 443 -18.42 23.94 -17.20
CA LEU A 443 -18.74 22.75 -17.97
C LEU A 443 -19.41 21.65 -17.12
N ASP A 444 -19.03 21.52 -15.85
CA ASP A 444 -19.61 20.56 -14.90
C ASP A 444 -19.51 21.11 -13.47
N THR A 445 -20.44 20.69 -12.58
CA THR A 445 -20.50 21.10 -11.16
C THR A 445 -20.87 19.95 -10.24
N GLU A 446 -20.67 18.70 -10.68
CA GLU A 446 -21.12 17.52 -9.93
C GLU A 446 -19.97 16.62 -9.45
N VAL A 447 -18.70 16.97 -9.72
CA VAL A 447 -17.54 16.35 -9.08
C VAL A 447 -17.38 17.01 -7.72
N GLU A 448 -17.32 16.21 -6.65
CA GLU A 448 -17.38 16.74 -5.29
C GLU A 448 -16.17 17.61 -4.95
N PHE A 449 -14.95 17.15 -5.26
CA PHE A 449 -13.73 17.94 -5.11
C PHE A 449 -12.82 17.72 -6.32
N PRO A 450 -13.13 18.37 -7.48
CA PRO A 450 -12.34 18.21 -8.68
C PRO A 450 -10.91 18.71 -8.43
N SER A 451 -9.92 17.83 -8.61
CA SER A 451 -8.53 18.09 -8.27
C SER A 451 -7.65 18.12 -9.49
N GLY A 452 -6.95 17.06 -9.82
CA GLY A 452 -6.13 16.96 -11.02
C GLY A 452 -6.95 16.71 -12.28
N LEU A 453 -6.43 17.13 -13.45
CA LEU A 453 -7.06 16.81 -14.74
C LEU A 453 -6.02 16.59 -15.84
N CYS A 454 -6.36 15.73 -16.80
CA CYS A 454 -5.55 15.49 -17.99
C CYS A 454 -6.41 15.12 -19.21
N LEU A 455 -5.81 15.18 -20.39
CA LEU A 455 -6.44 14.77 -21.65
C LEU A 455 -5.95 13.38 -22.06
N THR A 456 -6.83 12.56 -22.65
CA THR A 456 -6.38 11.34 -23.36
C THR A 456 -5.46 11.71 -24.51
N PRO A 457 -4.57 10.79 -25.00
CA PRO A 457 -3.63 11.12 -26.06
C PRO A 457 -4.28 11.60 -27.37
N ASP A 458 -5.49 11.13 -27.66
CA ASP A 458 -6.32 11.56 -28.81
C ASP A 458 -7.16 12.81 -28.51
N GLN A 459 -7.09 13.32 -27.28
CA GLN A 459 -7.83 14.49 -26.78
C GLN A 459 -9.36 14.38 -26.94
N SER A 460 -9.87 13.15 -27.00
CA SER A 460 -11.32 12.89 -27.07
C SER A 460 -11.99 12.92 -25.70
N LEU A 461 -11.22 12.69 -24.61
CA LEU A 461 -11.72 12.70 -23.24
C LEU A 461 -10.90 13.64 -22.36
N LEU A 462 -11.61 14.33 -21.46
CA LEU A 462 -11.06 14.96 -20.28
C LEU A 462 -11.25 14.04 -19.08
N LEU A 463 -10.18 13.77 -18.33
CA LEU A 463 -10.19 12.96 -17.13
C LEU A 463 -9.98 13.87 -15.91
N VAL A 464 -10.82 13.73 -14.88
CA VAL A 464 -10.80 14.60 -13.69
C VAL A 464 -10.84 13.75 -12.43
N SER A 465 -9.82 13.88 -11.57
CA SER A 465 -9.76 13.20 -10.26
C SER A 465 -10.66 13.90 -9.23
N ASP A 466 -11.21 13.09 -8.32
CA ASP A 466 -11.94 13.57 -7.15
C ASP A 466 -11.11 13.28 -5.89
N LEU A 467 -10.61 14.32 -5.25
CA LEU A 467 -9.67 14.23 -4.11
C LEU A 467 -10.24 13.47 -2.91
N VAL A 468 -11.52 13.66 -2.64
CA VAL A 468 -12.20 13.09 -1.46
C VAL A 468 -12.94 11.80 -1.78
N GLY A 469 -13.25 11.59 -3.06
CA GLY A 469 -13.96 10.40 -3.55
C GLY A 469 -13.05 9.20 -3.84
N GLN A 470 -13.62 8.23 -4.52
CA GLN A 470 -12.95 7.00 -4.96
C GLN A 470 -12.75 6.97 -6.48
N LEU A 471 -13.08 8.05 -7.18
CA LEU A 471 -13.30 7.99 -8.62
C LEU A 471 -12.41 8.98 -9.36
N VAL A 472 -12.08 8.61 -10.62
CA VAL A 472 -11.73 9.60 -11.64
C VAL A 472 -12.85 9.59 -12.67
N TYR A 473 -13.36 10.78 -12.95
CA TYR A 473 -14.44 11.00 -13.92
C TYR A 473 -13.86 11.14 -15.32
N SER A 474 -14.58 10.65 -16.34
CA SER A 474 -14.30 10.92 -17.73
C SER A 474 -15.42 11.75 -18.34
N PHE A 475 -15.05 12.69 -19.20
CA PHE A 475 -15.96 13.54 -19.95
C PHE A 475 -15.59 13.47 -21.43
N GLN A 476 -16.57 13.30 -22.30
CA GLN A 476 -16.35 13.40 -23.73
C GLN A 476 -16.25 14.87 -24.15
N ILE A 477 -15.16 15.21 -24.84
CA ILE A 477 -14.95 16.55 -25.38
C ILE A 477 -15.68 16.66 -26.71
N GLN A 478 -16.55 17.68 -26.84
CA GLN A 478 -17.30 17.97 -28.04
C GLN A 478 -16.45 18.80 -29.03
N LEU A 479 -16.89 18.92 -30.28
CA LEU A 479 -16.17 19.68 -31.32
C LEU A 479 -16.02 21.15 -30.98
N ASP A 480 -16.91 21.70 -30.17
CA ASP A 480 -16.83 23.10 -29.70
C ASP A 480 -16.03 23.26 -28.39
N GLY A 481 -15.44 22.17 -27.89
CA GLY A 481 -14.67 22.12 -26.64
C GLY A 481 -15.52 21.96 -25.38
N THR A 482 -16.86 21.91 -25.46
CA THR A 482 -17.71 21.64 -24.32
C THR A 482 -17.64 20.15 -23.92
N LEU A 483 -18.12 19.83 -22.71
CA LEU A 483 -18.11 18.48 -22.18
C LEU A 483 -19.50 17.84 -22.21
N ALA A 484 -19.54 16.54 -22.50
CA ALA A 484 -20.74 15.72 -22.44
C ALA A 484 -20.43 14.33 -21.86
N ASN A 485 -21.48 13.54 -21.63
CA ASN A 485 -21.37 12.13 -21.28
C ASN A 485 -20.43 11.86 -20.10
N ARG A 486 -20.56 12.63 -19.01
CA ARG A 486 -19.82 12.39 -17.77
C ARG A 486 -20.05 10.97 -17.28
N GLN A 487 -18.96 10.28 -16.92
CA GLN A 487 -19.00 8.93 -16.34
C GLN A 487 -18.09 8.83 -15.12
N ARG A 488 -18.54 8.09 -14.10
CA ARG A 488 -17.75 7.61 -12.97
C ARG A 488 -16.90 6.43 -13.46
N TYR A 489 -15.75 6.72 -14.07
CA TYR A 489 -15.14 5.77 -14.98
C TYR A 489 -14.03 4.93 -14.34
N PHE A 490 -13.08 5.58 -13.65
CA PHE A 490 -11.98 4.88 -13.00
C PHE A 490 -12.29 4.70 -11.53
N HIS A 491 -12.26 3.45 -11.07
CA HIS A 491 -12.57 3.10 -9.68
C HIS A 491 -11.28 2.77 -8.93
N LEU A 492 -10.78 3.74 -8.14
CA LEU A 492 -9.51 3.64 -7.44
C LEU A 492 -9.62 2.73 -6.20
N HIS A 493 -8.50 2.16 -5.78
CA HIS A 493 -8.39 1.54 -4.46
C HIS A 493 -8.25 2.61 -3.39
N LEU A 494 -8.91 2.38 -2.25
CA LEU A 494 -8.85 3.26 -1.08
C LEU A 494 -7.85 2.72 -0.05
N PRO A 495 -7.15 3.60 0.68
CA PRO A 495 -6.48 3.24 1.92
C PRO A 495 -7.52 2.98 3.04
N ASP A 496 -7.10 2.42 4.15
CA ASP A 496 -7.89 2.41 5.40
C ASP A 496 -7.79 3.80 6.08
N ASP A 497 -8.30 4.81 5.37
CA ASP A 497 -8.25 6.22 5.78
C ASP A 497 -9.58 6.89 5.43
N PRO A 498 -10.24 7.56 6.40
CA PRO A 498 -11.53 8.22 6.17
C PRO A 498 -11.45 9.44 5.23
N ARG A 499 -10.24 9.90 4.90
CA ARG A 499 -10.02 11.07 4.03
C ARG A 499 -10.17 10.76 2.53
N GLY A 500 -10.54 9.53 2.16
CA GLY A 500 -10.76 9.13 0.77
C GLY A 500 -9.49 8.66 0.06
N SER A 501 -9.52 8.66 -1.28
CA SER A 501 -8.39 8.19 -2.10
C SER A 501 -7.18 9.12 -2.06
N GLY A 502 -7.40 10.40 -1.79
CA GLY A 502 -6.38 11.43 -1.97
C GLY A 502 -5.96 11.56 -3.45
N ALA A 503 -6.87 11.24 -4.39
CA ALA A 503 -6.60 11.34 -5.81
C ALA A 503 -6.40 12.80 -6.22
N ASP A 504 -5.16 13.18 -6.50
CA ASP A 504 -4.76 14.55 -6.80
C ASP A 504 -4.26 14.64 -8.25
N GLY A 505 -3.00 14.95 -8.51
CA GLY A 505 -2.48 15.10 -9.85
C GLY A 505 -2.56 13.83 -10.70
N VAL A 506 -2.74 14.00 -12.00
CA VAL A 506 -2.95 12.91 -12.97
C VAL A 506 -2.19 13.17 -14.28
N CYS A 507 -1.74 12.09 -14.92
CA CYS A 507 -1.19 12.16 -16.27
C CYS A 507 -1.52 10.89 -17.07
N VAL A 508 -1.31 10.93 -18.39
CA VAL A 508 -1.52 9.78 -19.28
C VAL A 508 -0.26 9.43 -20.05
N ASP A 509 -0.13 8.16 -20.43
CA ASP A 509 0.90 7.73 -21.36
C ASP A 509 0.36 7.54 -22.79
N THR A 510 1.27 7.30 -23.74
CA THR A 510 0.92 7.09 -25.16
C THR A 510 0.08 5.84 -25.41
N MET A 511 0.00 4.92 -24.43
CA MET A 511 -0.86 3.75 -24.45
C MET A 511 -2.28 4.06 -23.95
N GLY A 512 -2.56 5.30 -23.54
CA GLY A 512 -3.83 5.72 -22.95
C GLY A 512 -4.04 5.26 -21.51
N ARG A 513 -2.97 4.83 -20.81
CA ARG A 513 -3.06 4.50 -19.39
C ARG A 513 -3.04 5.78 -18.56
N LEU A 514 -3.98 5.87 -17.62
CA LEU A 514 -4.06 6.96 -16.65
C LEU A 514 -3.19 6.63 -15.43
N TYR A 515 -2.40 7.60 -14.96
CA TYR A 515 -1.64 7.55 -13.71
C TYR A 515 -2.23 8.58 -12.76
N VAL A 516 -2.50 8.17 -11.53
CA VAL A 516 -3.13 9.00 -10.49
C VAL A 516 -2.27 8.99 -9.24
N ALA A 517 -1.82 10.15 -8.80
CA ALA A 517 -1.19 10.32 -7.49
C ALA A 517 -2.26 10.15 -6.40
N THR A 518 -2.03 9.21 -5.47
CA THR A 518 -2.98 8.88 -4.40
C THR A 518 -2.26 8.64 -3.07
N SER A 519 -3.02 8.54 -1.98
CA SER A 519 -2.48 8.20 -0.66
C SER A 519 -1.85 6.80 -0.60
N LEU A 520 -2.29 5.84 -1.45
CA LEU A 520 -1.68 4.52 -1.57
C LEU A 520 -0.38 4.49 -2.37
N GLY A 521 -0.17 5.45 -3.26
CA GLY A 521 0.90 5.52 -4.24
C GLY A 521 0.38 5.98 -5.58
N VAL A 522 1.11 5.72 -6.67
CA VAL A 522 0.64 6.02 -8.01
C VAL A 522 -0.17 4.85 -8.55
N GLN A 523 -1.48 5.01 -8.62
CA GLN A 523 -2.36 4.02 -9.23
C GLN A 523 -2.39 4.24 -10.75
N PHE A 524 -2.10 3.19 -11.54
CA PHE A 524 -2.28 3.31 -12.98
C PHE A 524 -3.42 2.41 -13.47
N CYS A 525 -4.19 2.98 -14.40
CA CYS A 525 -5.42 2.39 -14.91
C CYS A 525 -5.31 2.15 -16.42
N ASP A 526 -5.96 1.10 -16.91
CA ASP A 526 -6.14 0.91 -18.35
C ASP A 526 -7.24 1.80 -18.93
N GLN A 527 -7.35 1.84 -20.25
CA GLN A 527 -8.37 2.61 -20.96
C GLN A 527 -9.82 2.15 -20.66
N ALA A 528 -10.00 0.95 -20.09
CA ALA A 528 -11.31 0.43 -19.68
C ALA A 528 -11.69 0.83 -18.24
N GLY A 529 -10.90 1.69 -17.58
CA GLY A 529 -11.19 2.24 -16.26
C GLY A 529 -10.75 1.36 -15.08
N ARG A 530 -9.97 0.29 -15.31
CA ARG A 530 -9.56 -0.66 -14.27
C ARG A 530 -8.18 -0.31 -13.75
N VAL A 531 -8.02 -0.25 -12.42
CA VAL A 531 -6.69 -0.16 -11.80
C VAL A 531 -5.91 -1.45 -12.07
N ASN A 532 -4.85 -1.35 -12.81
CA ASN A 532 -3.98 -2.46 -13.20
C ASN A 532 -2.79 -2.64 -12.27
N GLY A 533 -2.32 -1.56 -11.65
CA GLY A 533 -1.23 -1.61 -10.70
C GLY A 533 -1.12 -0.37 -9.85
N ILE A 534 -0.35 -0.50 -8.76
CA ILE A 534 -0.07 0.56 -7.79
C ILE A 534 1.44 0.59 -7.59
N ILE A 535 2.08 1.66 -8.04
CA ILE A 535 3.50 1.91 -7.83
C ILE A 535 3.67 2.45 -6.41
N SER A 536 4.54 1.82 -5.64
CA SER A 536 4.78 2.19 -4.25
C SER A 536 5.28 3.62 -4.11
N LYS A 537 4.89 4.29 -3.03
CA LYS A 537 5.46 5.59 -2.66
C LYS A 537 6.95 5.44 -2.34
N PRO A 538 7.75 6.48 -2.57
CA PRO A 538 9.17 6.43 -2.24
C PRO A 538 9.44 6.32 -0.72
N GLU A 539 8.54 6.83 0.10
CA GLU A 539 8.63 6.80 1.56
C GLU A 539 7.28 6.47 2.20
N PRO A 540 7.26 5.71 3.31
CA PRO A 540 6.05 5.52 4.11
C PRO A 540 5.50 6.84 4.67
N GLY A 541 4.21 6.90 4.96
CA GLY A 541 3.57 8.02 5.66
C GLY A 541 3.41 9.32 4.85
N VAL A 542 3.96 9.43 3.64
CA VAL A 542 3.79 10.61 2.78
C VAL A 542 2.65 10.41 1.78
N TRP A 543 2.01 11.51 1.37
CA TRP A 543 1.04 11.50 0.29
C TRP A 543 1.71 11.87 -1.02
N ALA A 544 1.37 11.14 -2.08
CA ALA A 544 1.66 11.53 -3.44
C ALA A 544 0.65 12.59 -3.85
N THR A 545 1.13 13.77 -4.24
CA THR A 545 0.28 14.93 -4.55
C THR A 545 0.19 15.21 -6.03
N ASP A 546 1.26 14.89 -6.80
CA ASP A 546 1.21 15.11 -8.24
C ASP A 546 2.14 14.14 -8.98
N VAL A 547 1.82 13.88 -10.26
CA VAL A 547 2.55 12.94 -11.11
C VAL A 547 2.60 13.39 -12.56
N CYS A 548 3.77 13.29 -13.20
CA CYS A 548 3.88 13.46 -14.65
C CYS A 548 4.94 12.54 -15.25
N LEU A 549 4.85 12.30 -16.56
CA LEU A 549 5.87 11.62 -17.34
C LEU A 549 6.72 12.65 -18.09
N GLY A 550 8.04 12.58 -17.89
CA GLY A 550 9.02 13.50 -18.45
C GLY A 550 10.35 12.81 -18.75
N GLY A 551 11.45 13.56 -18.68
CA GLY A 551 12.77 13.07 -19.05
C GLY A 551 12.97 13.10 -20.58
N ARG A 552 14.22 12.87 -21.03
CA ARG A 552 14.63 13.04 -22.44
C ARG A 552 13.73 12.28 -23.43
N ASN A 553 13.26 11.10 -23.05
CA ASN A 553 12.42 10.25 -23.89
C ASN A 553 10.96 10.23 -23.43
N LEU A 554 10.58 11.06 -22.44
CA LEU A 554 9.28 11.05 -21.76
C LEU A 554 8.97 9.71 -21.05
N ASP A 555 10.00 9.00 -20.63
CA ASP A 555 9.91 7.66 -20.02
C ASP A 555 10.37 7.63 -18.55
N GLU A 556 10.40 8.78 -17.92
CA GLU A 556 10.65 8.95 -16.49
C GLU A 556 9.39 9.46 -15.80
N LEU A 557 8.95 8.76 -14.77
CA LEU A 557 7.84 9.17 -13.92
C LEU A 557 8.36 10.10 -12.83
N TYR A 558 7.81 11.29 -12.74
CA TYR A 558 8.09 12.30 -11.70
C TYR A 558 6.95 12.34 -10.71
N LEU A 559 7.26 12.51 -9.44
CA LEU A 559 6.32 12.48 -8.33
C LEU A 559 6.65 13.57 -7.31
N THR A 560 5.65 14.33 -6.88
CA THR A 560 5.73 15.14 -5.67
C THR A 560 5.08 14.38 -4.52
N ALA A 561 5.80 14.28 -3.39
CA ALA A 561 5.33 13.60 -2.19
C ALA A 561 5.93 14.25 -0.94
N GLY A 562 5.06 14.76 -0.04
CA GLY A 562 5.46 15.54 1.12
C GLY A 562 6.23 16.80 0.72
N ASP A 563 7.44 16.98 1.25
CA ASP A 563 8.34 18.09 0.96
C ASP A 563 9.38 17.78 -0.13
N LYS A 564 9.15 16.74 -0.95
CA LYS A 564 10.14 16.16 -1.84
C LYS A 564 9.64 16.01 -3.27
N VAL A 565 10.60 15.97 -4.21
CA VAL A 565 10.38 15.66 -5.61
C VAL A 565 11.26 14.48 -6.01
N TRP A 566 10.65 13.50 -6.66
CA TRP A 566 11.26 12.24 -7.03
C TRP A 566 11.13 11.96 -8.51
N ARG A 567 12.02 11.13 -9.06
CA ARG A 567 11.85 10.53 -10.39
C ARG A 567 12.12 9.03 -10.36
N ARG A 568 11.57 8.33 -11.36
CA ARG A 568 11.81 6.91 -11.57
C ARG A 568 11.75 6.59 -13.05
N LYS A 569 12.75 5.84 -13.55
CA LYS A 569 12.74 5.34 -14.93
C LYS A 569 11.66 4.29 -15.10
N THR A 570 10.93 4.34 -16.24
CA THR A 570 9.84 3.42 -16.55
C THR A 570 9.93 2.95 -18.00
N LYS A 571 9.06 1.99 -18.37
CA LYS A 571 8.79 1.58 -19.75
C LYS A 571 7.66 2.38 -20.38
N ALA A 572 6.87 3.09 -19.57
CA ALA A 572 5.81 3.96 -20.04
C ALA A 572 6.38 5.19 -20.74
N LYS A 573 5.62 5.76 -21.67
CA LYS A 573 6.01 6.95 -22.41
C LYS A 573 4.92 8.00 -22.37
N GLY A 574 5.22 9.19 -21.84
CA GLY A 574 4.25 10.26 -21.64
C GLY A 574 3.64 10.77 -22.95
N ALA A 575 2.36 11.11 -22.90
CA ALA A 575 1.67 11.88 -23.92
C ALA A 575 1.59 13.34 -23.48
N LEU A 576 1.96 14.26 -24.37
CA LEU A 576 1.98 15.69 -24.07
C LEU A 576 0.68 16.35 -24.61
N PRO A 577 -0.18 16.92 -23.74
CA PRO A 577 -1.52 17.38 -24.12
C PRO A 577 -1.53 18.54 -25.12
N PHE A 578 -0.46 19.33 -25.18
CA PHE A 578 -0.31 20.47 -26.10
C PHE A 578 0.17 20.07 -27.52
N GLN A 579 0.55 18.79 -27.71
CA GLN A 579 0.96 18.26 -29.03
C GLN A 579 -0.24 17.76 -29.83
N THR A 580 0.01 17.50 -31.12
CA THR A 580 -0.99 16.91 -32.01
C THR A 580 -1.55 15.63 -31.43
N PRO A 581 -2.89 15.50 -31.36
CA PRO A 581 -3.53 14.28 -30.84
C PRO A 581 -3.05 13.02 -31.54
N SER A 582 -2.84 11.96 -30.78
CA SER A 582 -2.43 10.65 -31.30
C SER A 582 -3.36 9.56 -30.79
N LEU A 583 -3.81 8.68 -31.69
CA LEU A 583 -4.69 7.59 -31.32
C LEU A 583 -3.91 6.54 -30.50
N PRO A 584 -4.29 6.27 -29.24
CA PRO A 584 -3.70 5.18 -28.50
C PRO A 584 -4.11 3.81 -29.09
N PRO A 585 -3.38 2.72 -28.81
CA PRO A 585 -3.83 1.39 -29.17
C PRO A 585 -5.20 1.06 -28.54
N ALA A 586 -5.98 0.25 -29.24
CA ALA A 586 -7.27 -0.19 -28.70
C ALA A 586 -7.09 -0.90 -27.33
N PRO A 587 -8.00 -0.70 -26.38
CA PRO A 587 -7.92 -1.33 -25.08
C PRO A 587 -7.97 -2.86 -25.18
N ARG A 588 -7.17 -3.55 -24.36
CA ARG A 588 -7.27 -4.99 -24.19
C ARG A 588 -8.44 -5.29 -23.26
N LEU A 589 -9.50 -5.90 -23.77
CA LEU A 589 -10.69 -6.32 -23.02
C LEU A 589 -10.48 -7.63 -22.29
#